data_b9004ac16c19752564d68db54f00ddca
#
_entry.id   b9004ac16c19752564d68db54f00ddca
#
_cell.length_a   1.000
_cell.length_b   1.000
_cell.length_c   1.000
_cell.angle_alpha   90.00
_cell.angle_beta   90.00
_cell.angle_gamma   90.00
#
_symmetry.space_group_name_H-M   'P 1'
#
loop_
_entity.id
_entity.type
_entity.pdbx_description
1 polymer ?
#
loop_
_entity_poly.entity_id
_entity_poly.type
_entity_poly.pdbx_seq_one_letter_code
_entity_poly.pdbx_strand_id
1 'polypeptide(L)' 'MANLVIIARFVSRPEALIAQSLLASEGIETLMPEFNVLLADFDPSMMEHGWRLMGRSDDLFKAQAILRDAQLDAVAPDSG' A
#
# COMPACT_ATOMS: atom_id res chain seq x y z
N MET A 1 2.39 -16.62 -13.42
CA MET A 1 2.36 -15.16 -13.45
C MET A 1 1.73 -14.63 -12.22
N ALA A 2 2.35 -13.66 -11.59
CA ALA A 2 1.83 -13.18 -10.33
C ALA A 2 0.66 -12.24 -10.55
N ASN A 3 -0.30 -12.30 -9.64
CA ASN A 3 -1.42 -11.38 -9.67
C ASN A 3 -1.11 -10.19 -8.80
N LEU A 4 -1.80 -9.08 -9.06
CA LEU A 4 -1.70 -7.94 -8.18
C LEU A 4 -2.66 -8.13 -7.03
N VAL A 5 -2.16 -7.93 -5.83
CA VAL A 5 -2.96 -8.07 -4.63
C VAL A 5 -2.73 -6.86 -3.75
N ILE A 6 -3.63 -6.63 -2.82
CA ILE A 6 -3.48 -5.53 -1.87
C ILE A 6 -2.50 -5.97 -0.79
N ILE A 7 -1.41 -5.23 -0.66
CA ILE A 7 -0.42 -5.51 0.37
C ILE A 7 -0.82 -4.83 1.68
N ALA A 8 -1.29 -3.59 1.59
CA ALA A 8 -1.65 -2.83 2.78
C ALA A 8 -2.54 -1.67 2.38
N ARG A 9 -3.25 -1.11 3.37
CA ARG A 9 -4.05 0.08 3.17
C ARG A 9 -3.60 1.10 4.19
N PHE A 10 -3.53 2.35 3.78
CA PHE A 10 -3.10 3.42 4.66
C PHE A 10 -4.14 4.51 4.68
N VAL A 11 -4.31 5.15 5.83
CA VAL A 11 -5.25 6.26 5.93
C VAL A 11 -4.59 7.56 5.55
N SER A 12 -3.27 7.59 5.49
CA SER A 12 -2.51 8.80 5.23
C SER A 12 -1.70 8.62 3.95
N ARG A 13 -1.80 9.60 3.06
CA ARG A 13 -1.04 9.54 1.82
C ARG A 13 0.47 9.55 2.07
N PRO A 14 0.99 10.42 2.96
CA PRO A 14 2.42 10.39 3.22
C PRO A 14 2.90 9.04 3.72
N GLU A 15 2.12 8.39 4.56
CA GLU A 15 2.50 7.10 5.07
C GLU A 15 2.52 6.06 3.96
N ALA A 16 1.55 6.12 3.07
CA ALA A 16 1.52 5.20 1.94
C ALA A 16 2.74 5.39 1.05
N LEU A 17 3.14 6.64 0.83
CA LEU A 17 4.31 6.92 0.00
C LEU A 17 5.60 6.45 0.65
N ILE A 18 5.70 6.60 1.96
CA ILE A 18 6.85 6.11 2.69
C ILE A 18 6.94 4.59 2.57
N ALA A 19 5.80 3.92 2.72
CA ALA A 19 5.78 2.48 2.60
C ALA A 19 6.19 2.04 1.20
N GLN A 20 5.70 2.74 0.19
CA GLN A 20 6.04 2.42 -1.18
C GLN A 20 7.54 2.59 -1.43
N SER A 21 8.11 3.68 -0.93
CA SER A 21 9.54 3.92 -1.08
C SER A 21 10.38 2.86 -0.38
N LEU A 22 9.93 2.46 0.80
CA LEU A 22 10.65 1.44 1.54
C LEU A 22 10.65 0.12 0.78
N LEU A 23 9.51 -0.28 0.26
CA LEU A 23 9.44 -1.53 -0.49
C LEU A 23 10.26 -1.45 -1.77
N ALA A 24 10.27 -0.30 -2.42
CA ALA A 24 11.07 -0.13 -3.61
C ALA A 24 12.55 -0.30 -3.29
N SER A 25 12.98 0.19 -2.15
CA SER A 25 14.38 0.05 -1.76
C SER A 25 14.76 -1.41 -1.49
N GLU A 26 13.75 -2.24 -1.26
CA GLU A 26 13.98 -3.67 -1.05
C GLU A 26 13.74 -4.47 -2.33
N GLY A 27 13.55 -3.79 -3.45
CA GLY A 27 13.36 -4.46 -4.72
C GLY A 27 11.93 -4.90 -5.00
N ILE A 28 10.98 -4.39 -4.23
CA ILE A 28 9.57 -4.77 -4.42
C ILE A 28 8.82 -3.63 -5.09
N GLU A 29 8.25 -3.92 -6.25
CA GLU A 29 7.48 -2.92 -6.98
C GLU A 29 6.05 -2.89 -6.49
N THR A 30 5.50 -1.71 -6.33
CA THR A 30 4.14 -1.54 -5.85
C THR A 30 3.42 -0.49 -6.68
N LEU A 31 2.11 -0.45 -6.50
CA LEU A 31 1.25 0.44 -7.26
C LEU A 31 0.20 1.00 -6.32
N MET A 32 -0.09 2.27 -6.45
CA MET A 32 -1.18 2.89 -5.69
C MET A 32 -2.19 3.46 -6.68
N PRO A 33 -3.23 2.72 -7.01
CA PRO A 33 -4.18 3.17 -8.02
C PRO A 33 -4.84 4.49 -7.66
N GLU A 34 -5.15 4.71 -6.38
CA GLU A 34 -5.82 5.93 -5.97
C GLU A 34 -5.00 7.16 -6.23
N PHE A 35 -3.68 7.02 -6.21
CA PHE A 35 -2.82 8.17 -6.43
C PHE A 35 -3.01 8.73 -7.84
N ASN A 36 -3.08 7.85 -8.83
CA ASN A 36 -3.27 8.28 -10.21
C ASN A 36 -4.66 8.87 -10.42
N VAL A 37 -5.65 8.31 -9.77
CA VAL A 37 -7.01 8.79 -9.91
C VAL A 37 -7.14 10.21 -9.36
N LEU A 38 -6.46 10.50 -8.26
CA LEU A 38 -6.53 11.84 -7.68
C LEU A 38 -6.00 12.90 -8.62
N LEU A 39 -5.05 12.54 -9.46
CA LEU A 39 -4.50 13.51 -10.40
C LEU A 39 -5.48 13.80 -11.51
N ALA A 40 -6.35 12.87 -11.82
CA ALA A 40 -7.27 13.04 -12.92
C ALA A 40 -8.65 13.49 -12.47
N ASP A 41 -9.21 12.82 -11.49
CA ASP A 41 -10.59 13.10 -11.13
C ASP A 41 -10.82 12.57 -9.73
N PHE A 42 -10.82 13.46 -8.76
CA PHE A 42 -10.93 13.07 -7.37
C PHE A 42 -12.35 12.73 -6.99
N ASP A 43 -12.53 11.59 -6.40
CA ASP A 43 -13.82 11.15 -5.88
C ASP A 43 -13.63 10.83 -4.41
N PRO A 44 -14.18 11.63 -3.50
CA PRO A 44 -13.98 11.40 -2.09
C PRO A 44 -14.36 10.02 -1.61
N SER A 45 -15.32 9.37 -2.26
CA SER A 45 -15.74 8.06 -1.82
C SER A 45 -14.63 7.04 -1.94
N MET A 46 -13.63 7.29 -2.78
CA MET A 46 -12.52 6.37 -2.92
C MET A 46 -11.67 6.33 -1.66
N MET A 47 -11.76 7.34 -0.82
CA MET A 47 -10.96 7.40 0.38
C MET A 47 -11.54 6.59 1.52
N GLU A 48 -12.75 6.06 1.34
CA GLU A 48 -13.35 5.26 2.39
C GLU A 48 -12.54 4.02 2.68
N HIS A 49 -11.82 3.51 1.68
CA HIS A 49 -11.03 2.32 1.87
C HIS A 49 -9.54 2.62 2.05
N GLY A 50 -9.20 3.90 2.11
CA GLY A 50 -7.82 4.30 2.30
C GLY A 50 -7.01 4.20 1.02
N TRP A 51 -5.72 4.41 1.16
CA TRP A 51 -4.79 4.32 0.05
C TRP A 51 -4.31 2.89 -0.05
N ARG A 52 -4.68 2.22 -1.13
CA ARG A 52 -4.30 0.81 -1.29
C ARG A 52 -2.91 0.72 -1.91
N LEU A 53 -2.04 -0.03 -1.26
CA LEU A 53 -0.72 -0.30 -1.81
C LEU A 53 -0.76 -1.72 -2.35
N MET A 54 -0.63 -1.87 -3.65
CA MET A 54 -0.77 -3.16 -4.30
C MET A 54 0.56 -3.60 -4.87
N GLY A 55 0.75 -4.89 -4.92
CA GLY A 55 1.96 -5.45 -5.47
C GLY A 55 1.71 -6.87 -5.93
N ARG A 56 2.77 -7.55 -6.33
CA ARG A 56 2.65 -8.90 -6.86
C ARG A 56 2.37 -9.88 -5.73
N SER A 57 1.52 -10.84 -6.00
CA SER A 57 1.18 -11.82 -4.98
C SER A 57 2.42 -12.56 -4.49
N ASP A 58 3.42 -12.73 -5.35
CA ASP A 58 4.64 -13.43 -4.94
C ASP A 58 5.39 -12.66 -3.86
N ASP A 59 5.21 -11.35 -3.80
CA ASP A 59 5.93 -10.53 -2.84
C ASP A 59 5.11 -10.21 -1.60
N LEU A 60 3.90 -10.73 -1.50
CA LEU A 60 2.98 -10.30 -0.46
C LEU A 60 3.56 -10.50 0.95
N PHE A 61 4.01 -11.70 1.26
CA PHE A 61 4.50 -11.96 2.61
C PHE A 61 5.77 -11.19 2.91
N LYS A 62 6.65 -11.09 1.92
CA LYS A 62 7.89 -10.36 2.12
C LYS A 62 7.60 -8.88 2.34
N ALA A 63 6.70 -8.31 1.55
CA ALA A 63 6.35 -6.91 1.69
C ALA A 63 5.71 -6.63 3.03
N GLN A 64 4.80 -7.49 3.46
CA GLN A 64 4.14 -7.29 4.75
C GLN A 64 5.13 -7.39 5.90
N ALA A 65 6.10 -8.27 5.80
CA ALA A 65 7.12 -8.39 6.84
C ALA A 65 7.96 -7.13 6.91
N ILE A 66 8.33 -6.57 5.76
CA ILE A 66 9.13 -5.35 5.74
C ILE A 66 8.36 -4.20 6.38
N LEU A 67 7.08 -4.06 6.03
CA LEU A 67 6.28 -2.99 6.57
C LEU A 67 6.07 -3.14 8.07
N ARG A 68 5.89 -4.38 8.52
CA ARG A 68 5.71 -4.63 9.94
C ARG A 68 6.97 -4.27 10.72
N ASP A 69 8.13 -4.65 10.19
CA ASP A 69 9.39 -4.32 10.85
C ASP A 69 9.61 -2.82 10.92
N ALA A 70 9.11 -2.09 9.96
CA ALA A 70 9.25 -0.64 9.95
C ALA A 70 8.11 0.04 10.68
N GLN A 71 7.17 -0.75 11.23
CA GLN A 71 6.00 -0.23 11.93
C GLN A 71 5.12 0.59 11.00
N LEU A 72 5.08 0.16 9.76
CA LEU A 72 4.20 0.79 8.77
C LEU A 72 3.09 -0.17 8.35
N ASP A 73 2.81 -1.19 9.15
CA ASP A 73 1.77 -2.17 8.78
C ASP A 73 0.46 -1.46 8.93
N ALA A 74 -0.10 -1.15 7.92
CA ALA A 74 -1.23 -0.45 7.90
C ALA A 74 -2.40 -1.14 8.25
N VAL A 75 -3.27 -0.60 8.54
CA VAL A 75 -4.45 -1.17 8.69
C VAL A 75 -4.57 -2.13 9.58
N ALA A 76 -4.15 -2.15 10.46
CA ALA A 76 -4.29 -3.09 11.30
C ALA A 76 -5.44 -2.97 12.00
N PRO A 77 -6.28 -3.23 11.57
CA PRO A 77 -7.44 -3.02 11.97
C PRO A 77 -7.74 -3.37 13.24
N ASP A 78 -7.61 -4.08 13.66
CA ASP A 78 -8.09 -4.48 14.74
C ASP A 78 -7.23 -4.48 15.62
N SER A 79 -6.48 -4.26 15.40
CA SER A 79 -5.67 -4.33 16.11
C SER A 79 -6.06 -4.20 17.25
N GLY A 80 -6.58 -4.22 17.47
CA GLY A 80 -6.87 -4.25 18.67
C GLY A 80 -6.65 -4.12 19.18
#